data_e2f1890f7725cb0c1c0eb85851d9789b
#
_entry.id   e2f1890f7725cb0c1c0eb85851d9789b
#
_cell.length_a   1.000
_cell.length_b   1.000
_cell.length_c   1.000
_cell.angle_alpha   90.00
_cell.angle_beta   90.00
_cell.angle_gamma   90.00
#
_symmetry.space_group_name_H-M   'P 1'
#
loop_
_entity.id
_entity.type
_entity.pdbx_description
1 polymer ?
#
loop_
_entity_poly.entity_id
_entity_poly.type
_entity_poly.pdbx_seq_one_letter_code
_entity_poly.pdbx_strand_id
1 'polypeptide(L)'
;PLAKPACQQAGEVERDLGAFLKRNSLVYSLTREIARLVFSLFYRIEIEQKDVLSDQGPVIILPKHQYWTDIPIVSLSFKPLLHFVAKRELFEYPLIRKYLSLLGGIPVDRKQSIRTLDSFKYLLFLLRAGEKIVIFPEGTYFREGVGSGKSRLLQMILGFQDELKYRIPFVPIGIRYGERVGWRRRVEIRIGRPLFAEKESDAISLTHQVMEEISHLCRMPR
;
A
#
# COMPACT_ATOMS: atom_id res chain seq x y z
N PRO A 1 2.67 40.80 -11.06
CA PRO A 1 1.75 39.77 -10.63
C PRO A 1 2.18 39.32 -9.23
N LEU A 2 1.36 39.76 -8.23
CA LEU A 2 1.58 39.46 -6.81
C LEU A 2 1.36 37.95 -6.61
N ALA A 3 2.34 37.26 -6.01
CA ALA A 3 2.23 35.87 -5.65
C ALA A 3 1.08 35.71 -4.63
N LYS A 4 0.18 34.74 -4.86
CA LYS A 4 -0.90 34.42 -3.91
C LYS A 4 -0.30 34.05 -2.55
N PRO A 5 -0.92 34.45 -1.43
CA PRO A 5 -0.42 34.11 -0.10
C PRO A 5 -0.42 32.59 0.12
N ALA A 6 0.61 32.07 0.79
CA ALA A 6 0.87 30.65 0.98
C ALA A 6 -0.34 29.87 1.55
N CYS A 7 -1.19 30.51 2.35
CA CYS A 7 -2.41 29.90 2.91
C CYS A 7 -3.50 29.65 1.84
N GLN A 8 -3.61 30.51 0.81
CA GLN A 8 -4.54 30.30 -0.30
C GLN A 8 -4.04 29.22 -1.27
N GLN A 9 -2.73 29.15 -1.49
CA GLN A 9 -2.12 28.10 -2.30
C GLN A 9 -2.27 26.72 -1.63
N ALA A 10 -2.15 26.63 -0.31
CA ALA A 10 -2.38 25.39 0.44
C ALA A 10 -3.83 24.90 0.32
N GLY A 11 -4.80 25.79 0.43
CA GLY A 11 -6.23 25.43 0.31
C GLY A 11 -6.70 25.14 -1.12
N GLU A 12 -6.04 25.68 -2.15
CA GLU A 12 -6.29 25.32 -3.56
C GLU A 12 -5.66 23.95 -3.86
N VAL A 13 -4.44 23.71 -3.40
CA VAL A 13 -3.75 22.41 -3.54
C VAL A 13 -4.51 21.30 -2.80
N GLU A 14 -5.03 21.55 -1.60
CA GLU A 14 -5.87 20.57 -0.89
C GLU A 14 -7.18 20.27 -1.62
N ARG A 15 -7.81 21.27 -2.22
CA ARG A 15 -9.04 21.07 -3.03
C ARG A 15 -8.76 20.32 -4.32
N ASP A 16 -7.71 20.68 -5.04
CA ASP A 16 -7.31 20.01 -6.28
C ASP A 16 -6.80 18.60 -6.03
N LEU A 17 -6.00 18.37 -4.97
CA LEU A 17 -5.58 17.05 -4.55
C LEU A 17 -6.77 16.20 -4.09
N GLY A 18 -7.67 16.76 -3.29
CA GLY A 18 -8.87 16.09 -2.81
C GLY A 18 -9.85 15.73 -3.93
N ALA A 19 -9.99 16.59 -4.95
CA ALA A 19 -10.81 16.31 -6.13
C ALA A 19 -10.18 15.27 -7.06
N PHE A 20 -8.84 15.30 -7.19
CA PHE A 20 -8.10 14.45 -8.11
C PHE A 20 -7.90 13.01 -7.59
N LEU A 21 -7.92 12.83 -6.26
CA LEU A 21 -7.54 11.58 -5.60
C LEU A 21 -8.64 11.03 -4.67
N LYS A 22 -9.87 11.56 -4.77
CA LYS A 22 -10.98 11.11 -3.93
C LYS A 22 -11.41 9.71 -4.34
N ARG A 23 -10.98 8.70 -3.55
CA ARG A 23 -11.50 7.33 -3.66
C ARG A 23 -13.02 7.35 -3.66
N ASN A 24 -13.62 6.70 -4.65
CA ASN A 24 -15.06 6.49 -4.69
C ASN A 24 -15.39 5.13 -4.06
N SER A 25 -16.03 5.16 -2.90
CA SER A 25 -16.36 3.93 -2.14
C SER A 25 -17.27 2.97 -2.91
N LEU A 26 -18.18 3.49 -3.73
CA LEU A 26 -19.07 2.66 -4.56
C LEU A 26 -18.28 1.96 -5.68
N VAL A 27 -17.43 2.71 -6.41
CA VAL A 27 -16.57 2.15 -7.47
C VAL A 27 -15.61 1.12 -6.88
N TYR A 28 -14.99 1.43 -5.74
CA TYR A 28 -14.11 0.50 -5.05
C TYR A 28 -14.85 -0.77 -4.63
N SER A 29 -16.01 -0.65 -3.97
CA SER A 29 -16.80 -1.79 -3.51
C SER A 29 -17.28 -2.65 -4.68
N LEU A 30 -17.77 -2.04 -5.75
CA LEU A 30 -18.20 -2.77 -6.95
C LEU A 30 -17.03 -3.51 -7.59
N THR A 31 -15.88 -2.83 -7.78
CA THR A 31 -14.67 -3.46 -8.31
C THR A 31 -14.21 -4.62 -7.43
N ARG A 32 -14.26 -4.45 -6.11
CA ARG A 32 -13.90 -5.48 -5.15
C ARG A 32 -14.83 -6.70 -5.21
N GLU A 33 -16.15 -6.51 -5.34
CA GLU A 33 -17.09 -7.63 -5.47
C GLU A 33 -16.91 -8.37 -6.81
N ILE A 34 -16.69 -7.64 -7.91
CA ILE A 34 -16.35 -8.25 -9.20
C ILE A 34 -15.02 -9.04 -9.08
N ALA A 35 -14.00 -8.45 -8.47
CA ALA A 35 -12.74 -9.14 -8.21
C ALA A 35 -12.95 -10.39 -7.34
N ARG A 36 -13.77 -10.32 -6.29
CA ARG A 36 -14.10 -11.47 -5.43
C ARG A 36 -14.70 -12.61 -6.26
N LEU A 37 -15.67 -12.31 -7.10
CA LEU A 37 -16.31 -13.31 -7.95
C LEU A 37 -15.29 -13.93 -8.91
N VAL A 38 -14.56 -13.10 -9.68
CA VAL A 38 -13.57 -13.56 -10.65
C VAL A 38 -12.45 -14.37 -9.99
N PHE A 39 -11.89 -13.84 -8.89
CA PHE A 39 -10.77 -14.51 -8.19
C PHE A 39 -11.21 -15.79 -7.50
N SER A 40 -12.46 -15.90 -7.04
CA SER A 40 -13.00 -17.14 -6.47
C SER A 40 -13.07 -18.29 -7.48
N LEU A 41 -13.16 -17.99 -8.78
CA LEU A 41 -13.15 -19.00 -9.84
C LEU A 41 -11.74 -19.59 -10.04
N PHE A 42 -10.68 -18.79 -9.89
CA PHE A 42 -9.31 -19.19 -10.23
C PHE A 42 -8.43 -19.46 -9.00
N TYR A 43 -8.78 -18.88 -7.84
CA TYR A 43 -7.98 -18.92 -6.62
C TYR A 43 -8.80 -19.40 -5.42
N ARG A 44 -8.15 -20.16 -4.55
CA ARG A 44 -8.61 -20.48 -3.21
C ARG A 44 -7.75 -19.69 -2.23
N ILE A 45 -8.27 -18.55 -1.77
CA ILE A 45 -7.56 -17.64 -0.87
C ILE A 45 -7.81 -18.08 0.58
N GLU A 46 -6.73 -18.39 1.28
CA GLU A 46 -6.73 -18.77 2.70
C GLU A 46 -5.96 -17.71 3.48
N ILE A 47 -6.59 -17.14 4.52
CA ILE A 47 -6.02 -16.04 5.29
C ILE A 47 -5.82 -16.51 6.73
N GLU A 48 -4.56 -16.46 7.18
CA GLU A 48 -4.17 -16.71 8.56
C GLU A 48 -4.03 -15.37 9.30
N GLN A 49 -4.45 -15.31 10.58
CA GLN A 49 -4.33 -14.15 11.47
C GLN A 49 -5.09 -12.89 11.01
N LYS A 50 -6.40 -13.03 10.75
CA LYS A 50 -7.25 -11.94 10.19
C LYS A 50 -7.39 -10.69 11.06
N ASP A 51 -7.18 -10.77 12.37
CA ASP A 51 -7.59 -9.72 13.32
C ASP A 51 -6.42 -8.82 13.79
N VAL A 52 -5.31 -8.79 13.06
CA VAL A 52 -4.10 -8.03 13.46
C VAL A 52 -4.18 -6.54 13.11
N LEU A 53 -5.07 -6.14 12.18
CA LEU A 53 -5.19 -4.73 11.82
C LEU A 53 -6.09 -4.01 12.83
N SER A 54 -5.52 -3.00 13.48
CA SER A 54 -6.32 -2.04 14.26
C SER A 54 -7.31 -1.32 13.34
N ASP A 55 -8.57 -1.27 13.74
CA ASP A 55 -9.58 -0.48 13.05
C ASP A 55 -9.34 1.02 13.19
N GLN A 56 -8.60 1.43 14.21
CA GLN A 56 -8.28 2.83 14.50
C GLN A 56 -6.88 3.22 14.03
N GLY A 57 -6.75 4.41 13.47
CA GLY A 57 -5.50 5.03 13.05
C GLY A 57 -4.93 4.50 11.73
N PRO A 58 -3.89 5.16 11.20
CA PRO A 58 -3.22 4.77 9.98
C PRO A 58 -2.43 3.48 10.17
N VAL A 59 -2.38 2.65 9.11
CA VAL A 59 -1.57 1.42 9.06
C VAL A 59 -0.87 1.33 7.72
N ILE A 60 0.41 0.99 7.74
CA ILE A 60 1.16 0.65 6.52
C ILE A 60 1.21 -0.86 6.37
N ILE A 61 0.64 -1.36 5.31
CA ILE A 61 0.57 -2.78 4.96
C ILE A 61 1.66 -3.06 3.93
N LEU A 62 2.52 -4.03 4.22
CA LEU A 62 3.75 -4.33 3.46
C LEU A 62 3.71 -5.78 2.93
N PRO A 63 3.01 -6.03 1.81
CA PRO A 63 2.89 -7.39 1.27
C PRO A 63 4.08 -7.77 0.40
N LYS A 64 4.34 -9.08 0.33
CA LYS A 64 5.15 -9.73 -0.72
C LYS A 64 4.61 -9.39 -2.10
N HIS A 65 5.51 -9.21 -3.08
CA HIS A 65 5.12 -8.91 -4.46
C HIS A 65 5.64 -9.93 -5.46
N GLN A 66 4.76 -10.82 -5.95
CA GLN A 66 5.11 -11.86 -6.93
C GLN A 66 4.45 -11.63 -8.29
N TYR A 67 3.18 -11.18 -8.28
CA TYR A 67 2.36 -11.02 -9.46
C TYR A 67 1.46 -9.79 -9.36
N TRP A 68 0.93 -9.32 -10.49
CA TRP A 68 -0.08 -8.26 -10.50
C TRP A 68 -1.35 -8.66 -9.70
N THR A 69 -1.63 -9.97 -9.59
CA THR A 69 -2.75 -10.53 -8.82
C THR A 69 -2.64 -10.31 -7.32
N ASP A 70 -1.45 -9.97 -6.81
CA ASP A 70 -1.26 -9.67 -5.37
C ASP A 70 -2.10 -8.46 -4.95
N ILE A 71 -2.27 -7.48 -5.85
CA ILE A 71 -3.04 -6.25 -5.56
C ILE A 71 -4.50 -6.57 -5.24
N PRO A 72 -5.30 -7.20 -6.13
CA PRO A 72 -6.66 -7.58 -5.79
C PRO A 72 -6.74 -8.61 -4.67
N ILE A 73 -5.80 -9.56 -4.56
CA ILE A 73 -5.77 -10.54 -3.47
C ILE A 73 -5.62 -9.85 -2.11
N VAL A 74 -4.68 -8.89 -1.97
CA VAL A 74 -4.54 -8.09 -0.75
C VAL A 74 -5.81 -7.28 -0.48
N SER A 75 -6.39 -6.64 -1.50
CA SER A 75 -7.66 -5.91 -1.34
C SER A 75 -8.80 -6.79 -0.83
N LEU A 76 -8.88 -8.04 -1.28
CA LEU A 76 -9.90 -9.01 -0.84
C LEU A 76 -9.65 -9.57 0.57
N SER A 77 -8.41 -9.48 1.06
CA SER A 77 -8.01 -10.06 2.34
C SER A 77 -8.38 -9.20 3.56
N PHE A 78 -8.68 -7.92 3.35
CA PHE A 78 -8.98 -6.98 4.43
C PHE A 78 -10.40 -6.42 4.31
N LYS A 79 -11.04 -6.17 5.47
CA LYS A 79 -12.37 -5.52 5.51
C LYS A 79 -12.30 -4.04 5.12
N PRO A 80 -11.39 -3.22 5.70
CA PRO A 80 -11.30 -1.82 5.35
C PRO A 80 -10.88 -1.61 3.89
N LEU A 81 -11.25 -0.45 3.36
CA LEU A 81 -10.81 -0.02 2.04
C LEU A 81 -9.34 0.37 2.09
N LEU A 82 -8.57 -0.06 1.11
CA LEU A 82 -7.12 0.12 1.07
C LEU A 82 -6.72 1.14 0.01
N HIS A 83 -5.67 1.92 0.30
CA HIS A 83 -4.98 2.75 -0.66
C HIS A 83 -3.70 2.07 -1.12
N PHE A 84 -3.47 1.97 -2.42
CA PHE A 84 -2.31 1.29 -2.99
C PHE A 84 -1.30 2.27 -3.57
N VAL A 85 -0.05 2.19 -3.14
CA VAL A 85 1.04 2.91 -3.78
C VAL A 85 1.39 2.24 -5.11
N ALA A 86 1.29 3.00 -6.19
CA ALA A 86 1.53 2.54 -7.54
C ALA A 86 2.52 3.42 -8.29
N LYS A 87 3.13 2.88 -9.35
CA LYS A 87 4.07 3.63 -10.20
C LYS A 87 3.36 4.80 -10.88
N ARG A 88 4.00 5.98 -10.88
CA ARG A 88 3.49 7.20 -11.52
C ARG A 88 3.18 6.99 -13.01
N GLU A 89 3.99 6.20 -13.71
CA GLU A 89 3.83 5.92 -15.13
C GLU A 89 2.46 5.28 -15.47
N LEU A 90 1.84 4.55 -14.52
CA LEU A 90 0.48 4.02 -14.69
C LEU A 90 -0.58 5.11 -14.75
N PHE A 91 -0.30 6.28 -14.18
CA PHE A 91 -1.22 7.43 -14.18
C PHE A 91 -1.03 8.36 -15.39
N GLU A 92 -0.13 8.06 -16.30
CA GLU A 92 0.05 8.82 -17.55
C GLU A 92 -1.10 8.56 -18.53
N TYR A 93 -1.70 7.38 -18.47
CA TYR A 93 -2.85 7.00 -19.32
C TYR A 93 -4.16 7.52 -18.72
N PRO A 94 -4.93 8.40 -19.41
CA PRO A 94 -6.09 9.10 -18.81
C PRO A 94 -7.16 8.18 -18.21
N LEU A 95 -7.51 7.10 -18.90
CA LEU A 95 -8.51 6.13 -18.43
C LEU A 95 -8.01 5.35 -17.21
N ILE A 96 -6.76 4.91 -17.25
CA ILE A 96 -6.12 4.18 -16.14
C ILE A 96 -5.97 5.10 -14.95
N ARG A 97 -5.53 6.34 -15.15
CA ARG A 97 -5.45 7.38 -14.12
C ARG A 97 -6.77 7.53 -13.40
N LYS A 98 -7.85 7.79 -14.15
CA LYS A 98 -9.20 7.98 -13.57
C LYS A 98 -9.62 6.76 -12.76
N TYR A 99 -9.44 5.56 -13.30
CA TYR A 99 -9.81 4.32 -12.62
C TYR A 99 -8.99 4.09 -11.33
N LEU A 100 -7.65 4.18 -11.42
CA LEU A 100 -6.76 4.02 -10.25
C LEU A 100 -7.04 5.08 -9.17
N SER A 101 -7.31 6.33 -9.57
CA SER A 101 -7.68 7.38 -8.61
C SER A 101 -8.99 7.07 -7.89
N LEU A 102 -10.01 6.56 -8.59
CA LEU A 102 -11.27 6.13 -7.99
C LEU A 102 -11.11 4.94 -7.04
N LEU A 103 -10.10 4.10 -7.26
CA LEU A 103 -9.72 3.00 -6.37
C LEU A 103 -8.81 3.42 -5.21
N GLY A 104 -8.41 4.69 -5.12
CA GLY A 104 -7.51 5.18 -4.08
C GLY A 104 -6.03 4.89 -4.34
N GLY A 105 -5.64 4.76 -5.61
CA GLY A 105 -4.25 4.61 -6.01
C GLY A 105 -3.42 5.86 -5.72
N ILE A 106 -2.23 5.69 -5.16
CA ILE A 106 -1.29 6.75 -4.81
C ILE A 106 -0.14 6.72 -5.82
N PRO A 107 0.00 7.72 -6.72
CA PRO A 107 1.12 7.78 -7.66
C PRO A 107 2.42 8.10 -6.93
N VAL A 108 3.45 7.27 -7.11
CA VAL A 108 4.79 7.53 -6.57
C VAL A 108 5.84 7.41 -7.68
N ASP A 109 6.64 8.46 -7.84
CA ASP A 109 7.81 8.45 -8.70
C ASP A 109 8.97 7.77 -7.98
N ARG A 110 9.54 6.74 -8.60
CA ARG A 110 10.65 5.97 -8.04
C ARG A 110 12.02 6.48 -8.46
N LYS A 111 12.09 7.26 -9.54
CA LYS A 111 13.34 7.75 -10.14
C LYS A 111 13.71 9.13 -9.62
N GLN A 112 12.74 10.01 -9.46
CA GLN A 112 12.96 11.34 -8.91
C GLN A 112 12.82 11.33 -7.39
N SER A 113 13.38 12.36 -6.74
CA SER A 113 13.17 12.57 -5.32
C SER A 113 11.69 12.41 -5.00
N ILE A 114 11.35 11.53 -4.05
CA ILE A 114 9.98 11.26 -3.56
C ILE A 114 9.26 12.56 -3.12
N ARG A 115 9.98 13.65 -3.06
CA ARG A 115 9.54 15.02 -2.84
C ARG A 115 8.85 15.67 -4.05
N THR A 116 8.13 14.93 -4.90
CA THR A 116 7.06 15.59 -5.64
C THR A 116 6.04 16.00 -4.58
N LEU A 117 5.98 17.28 -4.31
CA LEU A 117 5.22 17.92 -3.21
C LEU A 117 3.81 17.32 -3.06
N ASP A 118 3.19 16.96 -4.17
CA ASP A 118 1.80 16.47 -4.21
C ASP A 118 1.61 15.06 -3.66
N SER A 119 2.47 14.11 -4.02
CA SER A 119 2.38 12.73 -3.51
C SER A 119 2.70 12.67 -2.01
N PHE A 120 3.64 13.52 -1.55
CA PHE A 120 4.00 13.67 -0.14
C PHE A 120 2.82 14.21 0.68
N LYS A 121 2.23 15.32 0.25
CA LYS A 121 1.07 15.95 0.91
C LYS A 121 -0.13 15.00 0.95
N TYR A 122 -0.35 14.27 -0.14
CA TYR A 122 -1.45 13.32 -0.22
C TYR A 122 -1.26 12.13 0.72
N LEU A 123 -0.04 11.59 0.79
CA LEU A 123 0.27 10.50 1.71
C LEU A 123 0.06 10.94 3.17
N LEU A 124 0.56 12.13 3.54
CA LEU A 124 0.35 12.70 4.86
C LEU A 124 -1.14 12.94 5.17
N PHE A 125 -1.90 13.43 4.20
CA PHE A 125 -3.36 13.61 4.33
C PHE A 125 -4.05 12.28 4.63
N LEU A 126 -3.72 11.20 3.91
CA LEU A 126 -4.29 9.88 4.15
C LEU A 126 -3.90 9.32 5.54
N LEU A 127 -2.66 9.53 5.95
CA LEU A 127 -2.20 9.11 7.28
C LEU A 127 -2.95 9.87 8.40
N ARG A 128 -3.16 11.18 8.24
CA ARG A 128 -3.99 11.98 9.16
C ARG A 128 -5.44 11.52 9.21
N ALA A 129 -5.98 11.07 8.09
CA ALA A 129 -7.33 10.51 8.00
C ALA A 129 -7.46 9.09 8.58
N GLY A 130 -6.36 8.49 9.06
CA GLY A 130 -6.36 7.13 9.62
C GLY A 130 -6.48 6.02 8.57
N GLU A 131 -6.20 6.34 7.29
CA GLU A 131 -6.36 5.40 6.18
C GLU A 131 -5.30 4.28 6.19
N LYS A 132 -5.64 3.16 5.56
CA LYS A 132 -4.78 1.98 5.43
C LYS A 132 -4.08 2.03 4.08
N ILE A 133 -2.74 2.04 4.09
CA ILE A 133 -1.92 2.23 2.89
C ILE A 133 -1.10 0.98 2.62
N VAL A 134 -1.19 0.46 1.40
CA VAL A 134 -0.46 -0.71 0.93
C VAL A 134 0.75 -0.26 0.12
N ILE A 135 1.91 -0.74 0.52
CA ILE A 135 3.19 -0.49 -0.16
C ILE A 135 3.87 -1.83 -0.38
N PHE A 136 4.17 -2.16 -1.61
CA PHE A 136 5.00 -3.32 -1.92
C PHE A 136 6.48 -2.95 -1.73
N PRO A 137 7.13 -3.42 -0.64
CA PRO A 137 8.45 -2.93 -0.27
C PRO A 137 9.54 -3.31 -1.27
N GLU A 138 9.37 -4.40 -2.00
CA GLU A 138 10.29 -4.85 -3.05
C GLU A 138 10.33 -3.88 -4.24
N GLY A 139 9.24 -3.17 -4.49
CA GLY A 139 9.12 -2.23 -5.58
C GLY A 139 9.05 -2.86 -6.98
N THR A 140 9.19 -4.17 -7.12
CA THR A 140 9.03 -4.96 -8.34
C THR A 140 8.63 -6.38 -8.00
N TYR A 141 8.36 -7.22 -9.02
CA TYR A 141 7.98 -8.62 -8.80
C TYR A 141 9.22 -9.50 -8.55
N PHE A 142 9.16 -10.30 -7.48
CA PHE A 142 10.09 -11.39 -7.20
C PHE A 142 9.31 -12.69 -7.03
N ARG A 143 9.50 -13.65 -7.96
CA ARG A 143 8.71 -14.89 -8.00
C ARG A 143 9.30 -15.99 -7.12
N GLU A 144 10.62 -16.09 -7.07
CA GLU A 144 11.38 -17.23 -6.50
C GLU A 144 12.15 -16.81 -5.24
N GLY A 145 11.55 -16.04 -4.38
CA GLY A 145 12.20 -15.57 -3.16
C GLY A 145 11.70 -14.21 -2.75
N VAL A 146 12.34 -13.63 -1.75
CA VAL A 146 12.04 -12.30 -1.25
C VAL A 146 13.18 -11.36 -1.62
N GLY A 147 12.89 -10.34 -2.43
CA GLY A 147 13.87 -9.36 -2.88
C GLY A 147 14.30 -8.40 -1.76
N SER A 148 15.29 -7.57 -2.05
CA SER A 148 15.69 -6.50 -1.14
C SER A 148 14.58 -5.43 -1.06
N GLY A 149 14.24 -5.01 0.16
CA GLY A 149 13.28 -3.94 0.39
C GLY A 149 13.86 -2.55 0.09
N LYS A 150 12.99 -1.60 -0.25
CA LYS A 150 13.34 -0.20 -0.50
C LYS A 150 12.92 0.66 0.69
N SER A 151 13.88 1.19 1.44
CA SER A 151 13.66 1.94 2.69
C SER A 151 13.15 3.36 2.49
N ARG A 152 13.34 3.96 1.31
CA ARG A 152 13.12 5.39 1.08
C ARG A 152 11.69 5.86 1.37
N LEU A 153 10.68 5.07 0.99
CA LEU A 153 9.29 5.42 1.27
C LEU A 153 8.94 5.23 2.74
N LEU A 154 9.49 4.19 3.39
CA LEU A 154 9.34 3.97 4.82
C LEU A 154 10.00 5.10 5.61
N GLN A 155 11.19 5.54 5.20
CA GLN A 155 11.88 6.69 5.79
C GLN A 155 11.01 7.94 5.77
N MET A 156 10.40 8.25 4.62
CA MET A 156 9.51 9.39 4.49
C MET A 156 8.28 9.28 5.41
N ILE A 157 7.71 8.08 5.54
CA ILE A 157 6.55 7.83 6.41
C ILE A 157 6.93 7.99 7.89
N LEU A 158 8.10 7.51 8.28
CA LEU A 158 8.61 7.70 9.64
C LEU A 158 8.78 9.20 9.99
N GLY A 159 9.21 10.02 9.04
CA GLY A 159 9.30 11.47 9.21
C GLY A 159 7.98 12.17 9.48
N PHE A 160 6.84 11.53 9.20
CA PHE A 160 5.53 12.09 9.53
C PHE A 160 5.07 11.82 10.96
N GLN A 161 5.68 10.87 11.67
CA GLN A 161 5.21 10.45 13.00
C GLN A 161 5.20 11.58 14.03
N ASP A 162 6.21 12.45 14.01
CA ASP A 162 6.29 13.60 14.91
C ASP A 162 5.14 14.58 14.68
N GLU A 163 4.79 14.81 13.40
CA GLU A 163 3.68 15.70 13.03
C GLU A 163 2.31 15.07 13.35
N LEU A 164 2.18 13.77 13.15
CA LEU A 164 0.96 13.02 13.43
C LEU A 164 0.77 12.75 14.93
N LYS A 165 1.83 12.84 15.73
CA LYS A 165 1.87 12.38 17.14
C LYS A 165 1.33 10.96 17.29
N TYR A 166 1.64 10.12 16.29
CA TYR A 166 1.14 8.75 16.20
C TYR A 166 2.24 7.81 15.70
N ARG A 167 2.45 6.72 16.44
CA ARG A 167 3.41 5.68 16.07
C ARG A 167 2.76 4.73 15.06
N ILE A 168 3.17 4.84 13.81
CA ILE A 168 2.56 4.13 12.69
C ILE A 168 2.97 2.64 12.73
N PRO A 169 2.02 1.69 12.75
CA PRO A 169 2.31 0.27 12.62
C PRO A 169 2.62 -0.11 11.15
N PHE A 170 3.70 -0.87 10.97
CA PHE A 170 4.12 -1.46 9.70
C PHE A 170 3.84 -2.96 9.75
N VAL A 171 2.87 -3.42 8.95
CA VAL A 171 2.38 -4.80 9.00
C VAL A 171 2.89 -5.59 7.80
N PRO A 172 3.87 -6.49 7.98
CA PRO A 172 4.36 -7.36 6.91
C PRO A 172 3.32 -8.42 6.55
N ILE A 173 3.20 -8.75 5.26
CA ILE A 173 2.28 -9.77 4.77
C ILE A 173 2.99 -10.73 3.83
N GLY A 174 2.97 -12.00 4.18
CA GLY A 174 3.38 -13.08 3.30
C GLY A 174 2.25 -13.46 2.35
N ILE A 175 2.58 -13.57 1.06
CA ILE A 175 1.70 -14.13 0.03
C ILE A 175 2.43 -15.31 -0.58
N ARG A 176 1.81 -16.49 -0.57
CA ARG A 176 2.36 -17.70 -1.15
C ARG A 176 1.37 -18.34 -2.10
N TYR A 177 1.78 -18.50 -3.34
CA TYR A 177 1.03 -19.25 -4.34
C TYR A 177 1.43 -20.72 -4.26
N GLY A 178 0.53 -21.54 -3.73
CA GLY A 178 0.69 -22.99 -3.62
C GLY A 178 0.31 -23.75 -4.89
N GLU A 179 0.07 -25.03 -4.72
CA GLU A 179 -0.35 -25.93 -5.79
C GLU A 179 -1.80 -25.68 -6.22
N ARG A 180 -2.16 -26.26 -7.36
CA ARG A 180 -3.55 -26.27 -7.81
C ARG A 180 -4.33 -27.37 -7.11
N VAL A 181 -5.52 -27.01 -6.61
CA VAL A 181 -6.51 -27.95 -6.08
C VAL A 181 -7.70 -27.95 -7.05
N GLY A 182 -7.75 -28.94 -7.93
CA GLY A 182 -8.59 -28.91 -9.12
C GLY A 182 -8.13 -27.81 -10.09
N TRP A 183 -9.04 -26.94 -10.54
CA TRP A 183 -8.69 -25.82 -11.41
C TRP A 183 -8.23 -24.56 -10.66
N ARG A 184 -8.47 -24.47 -9.34
CA ARG A 184 -8.12 -23.29 -8.53
C ARG A 184 -6.72 -23.41 -7.94
N ARG A 185 -5.97 -22.31 -8.00
CA ARG A 185 -4.68 -22.21 -7.33
C ARG A 185 -4.86 -21.76 -5.88
N ARG A 186 -4.24 -22.47 -4.95
CA ARG A 186 -4.22 -22.09 -3.54
C ARG A 186 -3.35 -20.85 -3.37
N VAL A 187 -3.84 -19.86 -2.61
CA VAL A 187 -3.07 -18.69 -2.20
C VAL A 187 -3.20 -18.52 -0.70
N GLU A 188 -2.08 -18.66 -0.02
CA GLU A 188 -1.98 -18.49 1.42
C GLU A 188 -1.54 -17.05 1.71
N ILE A 189 -2.27 -16.37 2.59
CA ILE A 189 -1.95 -15.03 3.08
C ILE A 189 -1.73 -15.13 4.57
N ARG A 190 -0.54 -14.73 5.01
CA ARG A 190 -0.18 -14.65 6.42
C ARG A 190 0.11 -13.24 6.80
N ILE A 191 -0.58 -12.76 7.83
CA ILE A 191 -0.43 -11.40 8.34
C ILE A 191 0.52 -11.47 9.54
N GLY A 192 1.65 -10.76 9.44
CA GLY A 192 2.65 -10.69 10.51
C GLY A 192 2.23 -9.72 11.61
N ARG A 193 3.00 -9.72 12.70
CA ARG A 193 2.81 -8.75 13.78
C ARG A 193 3.24 -7.35 13.33
N PRO A 194 2.57 -6.28 13.81
CA PRO A 194 2.99 -4.93 13.53
C PRO A 194 4.41 -4.66 14.02
N LEU A 195 5.24 -4.12 13.14
CA LEU A 195 6.57 -3.61 13.45
C LEU A 195 6.50 -2.10 13.63
N PHE A 196 7.35 -1.56 14.48
CA PHE A 196 7.40 -0.14 14.79
C PHE A 196 8.85 0.36 14.72
N ALA A 197 9.00 1.62 14.30
CA ALA A 197 10.26 2.35 14.40
C ALA A 197 9.95 3.78 14.83
N GLU A 198 10.93 4.51 15.33
CA GLU A 198 10.69 5.83 15.93
C GLU A 198 11.16 6.96 15.02
N LYS A 199 12.31 6.79 14.37
CA LYS A 199 12.98 7.85 13.64
C LYS A 199 13.19 7.48 12.18
N GLU A 200 13.36 8.48 11.34
CA GLU A 200 13.73 8.29 9.93
C GLU A 200 15.01 7.47 9.76
N SER A 201 15.99 7.62 10.68
CA SER A 201 17.23 6.85 10.68
C SER A 201 17.02 5.34 10.80
N ASP A 202 15.89 4.91 11.38
CA ASP A 202 15.58 3.51 11.60
C ASP A 202 15.00 2.82 10.36
N ALA A 203 14.72 3.57 9.31
CA ALA A 203 14.06 3.09 8.11
C ALA A 203 14.77 1.89 7.45
N ILE A 204 16.10 1.88 7.44
CA ILE A 204 16.88 0.78 6.87
C ILE A 204 16.71 -0.48 7.71
N SER A 205 16.85 -0.36 9.04
CA SER A 205 16.67 -1.48 9.98
C SER A 205 15.22 -2.01 9.94
N LEU A 206 14.23 -1.12 9.96
CA LEU A 206 12.82 -1.49 9.83
C LEU A 206 12.56 -2.23 8.51
N THR A 207 13.12 -1.74 7.39
CA THR A 207 12.97 -2.39 6.09
C THR A 207 13.55 -3.80 6.12
N HIS A 208 14.73 -3.97 6.73
CA HIS A 208 15.37 -5.27 6.86
C HIS A 208 14.48 -6.25 7.67
N GLN A 209 13.97 -5.81 8.83
CA GLN A 209 13.07 -6.61 9.66
C GLN A 209 11.78 -6.99 8.93
N VAL A 210 11.18 -6.04 8.20
CA VAL A 210 9.99 -6.28 7.35
C VAL A 210 10.27 -7.37 6.32
N MET A 211 11.42 -7.29 5.61
CA MET A 211 11.74 -8.26 4.57
C MET A 211 12.08 -9.64 5.13
N GLU A 212 12.68 -9.72 6.31
CA GLU A 212 12.87 -10.99 7.04
C GLU A 212 11.54 -11.61 7.42
N GLU A 213 10.64 -10.81 8.01
CA GLU A 213 9.33 -11.31 8.41
C GLU A 213 8.51 -11.76 7.19
N ILE A 214 8.54 -11.03 6.06
CA ILE A 214 7.91 -11.46 4.80
C ILE A 214 8.48 -12.81 4.34
N SER A 215 9.80 -13.02 4.44
CA SER A 215 10.46 -14.29 4.09
C SER A 215 9.92 -15.45 4.93
N HIS A 216 9.83 -15.25 6.25
CA HIS A 216 9.25 -16.24 7.17
C HIS A 216 7.78 -16.53 6.86
N LEU A 217 6.97 -15.50 6.68
CA LEU A 217 5.55 -15.63 6.39
C LEU A 217 5.28 -16.33 5.05
N CYS A 218 6.11 -16.07 4.02
CA CYS A 218 6.03 -16.74 2.73
C CYS A 218 6.64 -18.14 2.73
N ARG A 219 7.47 -18.49 3.72
CA ARG A 219 8.35 -19.67 3.71
C ARG A 219 9.21 -19.71 2.45
N MET A 220 9.80 -18.58 2.10
CA MET A 220 10.66 -18.38 0.92
C MET A 220 12.03 -17.85 1.35
N PRO A 221 13.12 -18.22 0.65
CA PRO A 221 14.44 -17.65 0.92
C PRO A 221 14.49 -16.16 0.56
N ARG A 222 15.39 -15.45 1.22
CA ARG A 222 15.84 -14.09 0.86
C ARG A 222 16.94 -14.13 -0.16
#